data_8b2a43492e40d89f3c0bdda32dd394d4
#
_entry.id   8b2a43492e40d89f3c0bdda32dd394d4
#
_cell.length_a   1.000
_cell.length_b   1.000
_cell.length_c   1.000
_cell.angle_alpha   90.00
_cell.angle_beta   90.00
_cell.angle_gamma   90.00
#
_symmetry.space_group_name_H-M   'P 1'
#
loop_
_entity.id
_entity.type
_entity.pdbx_description
1 polymer ?
#
loop_
_entity_poly.entity_id
_entity_poly.type
_entity_poly.pdbx_seq_one_letter_code
_entity_poly.pdbx_strand_id
1 'polypeptide(L)'
;MRRAGYLHLYGLNLVFDRVGKGPPVLLVAEEASRWPEALPEGYAFYLLDLPGYGRTEGPRMAPEELAHLVAGFVVMMNLGAPWVLLRGLGLALGPHLEALGLRVLPAEGVEVAEVLSSKLSYGNIDLGGNL
;
A
#
# COMPACT_ATOMS: atom_id res chain seq x y z
N MET A 1 -12.70 7.64 -9.18
CA MET A 1 -13.45 7.93 -7.95
C MET A 1 -13.14 6.90 -6.88
N ARG A 2 -12.80 7.35 -5.70
CA ARG A 2 -12.51 6.47 -4.58
C ARG A 2 -13.78 5.91 -3.97
N ARG A 3 -13.76 4.63 -3.63
CA ARG A 3 -14.84 3.98 -2.92
C ARG A 3 -14.33 3.49 -1.58
N ALA A 4 -14.99 3.86 -0.51
CA ALA A 4 -14.62 3.40 0.81
C ALA A 4 -15.13 1.97 1.03
N GLY A 5 -14.31 1.20 1.72
CA GLY A 5 -14.67 -0.13 2.17
C GLY A 5 -14.05 -0.39 3.51
N TYR A 6 -14.31 -1.54 4.08
CA TYR A 6 -13.64 -1.95 5.30
C TYR A 6 -13.46 -3.46 5.32
N LEU A 7 -12.44 -3.89 6.04
CA LEU A 7 -12.17 -5.29 6.26
C LEU A 7 -12.05 -5.53 7.75
N HIS A 8 -12.82 -6.48 8.25
CA HIS A 8 -12.71 -6.87 9.64
C HIS A 8 -11.51 -7.81 9.79
N LEU A 9 -10.50 -7.36 10.51
CA LEU A 9 -9.22 -8.06 10.60
C LEU A 9 -8.62 -7.83 11.99
N TYR A 10 -8.27 -8.90 12.68
CA TYR A 10 -7.68 -8.86 14.02
C TYR A 10 -8.49 -8.01 15.01
N GLY A 11 -9.81 -8.14 14.95
CA GLY A 11 -10.70 -7.40 15.83
C GLY A 11 -10.91 -5.94 15.48
N LEU A 12 -10.38 -5.50 14.34
CA LEU A 12 -10.49 -4.11 13.88
C LEU A 12 -11.30 -4.03 12.60
N ASN A 13 -11.96 -2.90 12.40
CA ASN A 13 -12.55 -2.58 11.10
C ASN A 13 -11.58 -1.68 10.35
N LEU A 14 -10.73 -2.26 9.55
CA LEU A 14 -9.73 -1.54 8.78
C LEU A 14 -10.40 -0.87 7.59
N VAL A 15 -10.44 0.45 7.61
CA VAL A 15 -11.08 1.24 6.55
C VAL A 15 -10.07 1.54 5.45
N PHE A 16 -10.51 1.47 4.21
CA PHE A 16 -9.66 1.79 3.08
C PHE A 16 -10.49 2.39 1.95
N ASP A 17 -9.82 3.11 1.07
CA ASP A 17 -10.40 3.52 -0.20
C ASP A 17 -9.88 2.62 -1.30
N ARG A 18 -10.72 2.35 -2.29
CA ARG A 18 -10.34 1.62 -3.48
C ARG A 18 -10.64 2.46 -4.71
N VAL A 19 -9.70 2.50 -5.65
CA VAL A 19 -9.88 3.24 -6.90
C VAL A 19 -9.14 2.55 -8.04
N GLY A 20 -9.75 2.53 -9.19
CA GLY A 20 -9.12 2.02 -10.41
C GLY A 20 -9.32 0.54 -10.63
N LYS A 21 -8.77 0.08 -11.76
CA LYS A 21 -8.82 -1.33 -12.18
C LYS A 21 -7.45 -1.74 -12.69
N GLY A 22 -7.09 -2.97 -12.44
CA GLY A 22 -5.83 -3.53 -12.89
C GLY A 22 -5.08 -4.21 -11.75
N PRO A 23 -3.77 -4.43 -11.91
CA PRO A 23 -2.97 -5.04 -10.84
C PRO A 23 -3.07 -4.22 -9.56
N PRO A 24 -3.16 -4.88 -8.40
CA PRO A 24 -3.32 -4.17 -7.13
C PRO A 24 -2.04 -3.49 -6.68
N VAL A 25 -2.19 -2.30 -6.13
CA VAL A 25 -1.11 -1.54 -5.50
C VAL A 25 -1.66 -1.01 -4.18
N LEU A 26 -0.92 -1.22 -3.10
CA LEU A 26 -1.27 -0.66 -1.80
C LEU A 26 -0.56 0.66 -1.61
N LEU A 27 -1.29 1.62 -1.07
CA LEU A 27 -0.74 2.92 -0.68
C LEU A 27 -0.86 3.02 0.83
N VAL A 28 0.27 2.99 1.53
CA VAL A 28 0.32 2.94 2.99
C VAL A 28 1.03 4.16 3.55
N ALA A 29 0.26 4.99 4.22
CA ALA A 29 0.71 6.12 5.03
C ALA A 29 -0.10 6.04 6.32
N GLU A 30 -0.24 7.13 7.05
CA GLU A 30 -1.12 7.13 8.22
C GLU A 30 -2.56 6.88 7.82
N GLU A 31 -2.99 7.51 6.73
CA GLU A 31 -4.36 7.42 6.26
C GLU A 31 -4.45 7.72 4.77
N ALA A 32 -5.58 7.37 4.17
CA ALA A 32 -5.80 7.51 2.74
C ALA A 32 -5.66 8.95 2.23
N SER A 33 -5.98 9.93 3.07
CA SER A 33 -5.91 11.35 2.69
C SER A 33 -4.49 11.87 2.45
N ARG A 34 -3.48 11.10 2.83
CA ARG A 34 -2.07 11.46 2.56
C ARG A 34 -1.68 11.28 1.11
N TRP A 35 -2.52 10.65 0.32
CA TRP A 35 -2.25 10.39 -1.08
C TRP A 35 -3.07 11.31 -1.97
N PRO A 36 -2.54 11.72 -3.13
CA PRO A 36 -3.26 12.64 -4.00
C PRO A 36 -4.56 12.04 -4.51
N GLU A 37 -5.52 12.91 -4.83
CA GLU A 37 -6.80 12.49 -5.35
C GLU A 37 -6.66 11.84 -6.72
N ALA A 38 -5.82 12.41 -7.58
CA ALA A 38 -5.57 11.87 -8.91
C ALA A 38 -4.45 10.83 -8.85
N LEU A 39 -4.77 9.61 -9.25
CA LEU A 39 -3.82 8.50 -9.31
C LEU A 39 -3.75 7.98 -10.74
N PRO A 40 -2.63 7.37 -11.15
CA PRO A 40 -2.50 6.88 -12.51
C PRO A 40 -3.49 5.77 -12.82
N GLU A 41 -3.91 5.69 -14.08
CA GLU A 41 -4.78 4.62 -14.55
C GLU A 41 -4.01 3.32 -14.73
N GLY A 42 -4.74 2.21 -14.78
CA GLY A 42 -4.15 0.90 -15.05
C GLY A 42 -3.83 0.08 -13.82
N TYR A 43 -4.18 0.58 -12.64
CA TYR A 43 -3.96 -0.12 -11.37
C TYR A 43 -5.20 -0.07 -10.50
N ALA A 44 -5.36 -1.06 -9.65
CA ALA A 44 -6.36 -1.01 -8.59
C ALA A 44 -5.65 -0.59 -7.30
N PHE A 45 -5.87 0.63 -6.87
CA PHE A 45 -5.22 1.17 -5.67
C PHE A 45 -6.06 0.91 -4.43
N TYR A 46 -5.39 0.54 -3.35
CA TYR A 46 -5.96 0.36 -2.03
C TYR A 46 -5.24 1.29 -1.08
N LEU A 47 -5.95 2.28 -0.55
CA LEU A 47 -5.40 3.32 0.32
C LEU A 47 -5.90 3.07 1.74
N LEU A 48 -5.01 2.66 2.63
CA LEU A 48 -5.38 2.24 3.97
C LEU A 48 -5.41 3.40 4.95
N ASP A 49 -6.37 3.36 5.89
CA ASP A 49 -6.32 4.16 7.12
C ASP A 49 -5.82 3.20 8.20
N LEU A 50 -4.64 3.48 8.74
CA LEU A 50 -4.07 2.62 9.79
C LEU A 50 -4.80 2.82 11.12
N PRO A 51 -4.83 1.81 12.00
CA PRO A 51 -5.52 1.92 13.30
C PRO A 51 -5.07 3.14 14.09
N GLY A 52 -6.05 3.89 14.59
CA GLY A 52 -5.81 5.13 15.32
C GLY A 52 -5.62 6.34 14.43
N TYR A 53 -5.76 6.17 13.11
CA TYR A 53 -5.66 7.25 12.14
C TYR A 53 -6.88 7.23 11.21
N GLY A 54 -7.22 8.40 10.71
CA GLY A 54 -8.33 8.54 9.78
C GLY A 54 -9.61 7.89 10.28
N ARG A 55 -10.18 7.02 9.45
CA ARG A 55 -11.47 6.38 9.71
C ARG A 55 -11.37 5.03 10.44
N THR A 56 -10.15 4.52 10.63
CA THR A 56 -9.96 3.24 11.32
C THR A 56 -9.79 3.49 12.81
N GLU A 57 -10.77 3.07 13.59
CA GLU A 57 -10.72 3.17 15.04
C GLU A 57 -9.78 2.09 15.59
N GLY A 58 -9.20 2.38 16.74
CA GLY A 58 -8.32 1.43 17.42
C GLY A 58 -7.10 2.11 18.00
N PRO A 59 -6.29 1.35 18.73
CA PRO A 59 -5.05 1.88 19.27
C PRO A 59 -4.01 2.07 18.17
N ARG A 60 -3.13 3.05 18.36
CA ARG A 60 -1.96 3.20 17.51
C ARG A 60 -1.00 2.07 17.84
N MET A 61 -0.53 1.39 16.83
CA MET A 61 0.29 0.20 16.96
C MET A 61 1.72 0.48 16.56
N ALA A 62 2.63 -0.37 17.03
CA ALA A 62 4.03 -0.32 16.61
C ALA A 62 4.18 -0.72 15.13
N PRO A 63 5.22 -0.25 14.45
CA PRO A 63 5.43 -0.57 13.02
C PRO A 63 5.40 -2.07 12.71
N GLU A 64 5.97 -2.90 13.56
CA GLU A 64 5.95 -4.35 13.35
C GLU A 64 4.53 -4.90 13.35
N GLU A 65 3.71 -4.46 14.28
CA GLU A 65 2.30 -4.88 14.34
C GLU A 65 1.50 -4.38 13.14
N LEU A 66 1.76 -3.14 12.74
CA LEU A 66 1.11 -2.57 11.56
C LEU A 66 1.50 -3.32 10.29
N ALA A 67 2.75 -3.76 10.20
CA ALA A 67 3.19 -4.54 9.06
C ALA A 67 2.43 -5.87 8.96
N HIS A 68 2.20 -6.54 10.09
CA HIS A 68 1.40 -7.76 10.10
C HIS A 68 -0.05 -7.49 9.68
N LEU A 69 -0.59 -6.35 10.09
CA LEU A 69 -1.93 -5.95 9.69
C LEU A 69 -2.02 -5.73 8.17
N VAL A 70 -1.03 -5.05 7.60
CA VAL A 70 -0.97 -4.81 6.15
C VAL A 70 -0.83 -6.14 5.40
N ALA A 71 0.05 -7.03 5.86
CA ALA A 71 0.21 -8.35 5.26
C ALA A 71 -1.09 -9.16 5.33
N GLY A 72 -1.79 -9.08 6.46
CA GLY A 72 -3.08 -9.72 6.61
C GLY A 72 -4.12 -9.19 5.65
N PHE A 73 -4.12 -7.87 5.44
CA PHE A 73 -5.00 -7.24 4.45
C PHE A 73 -4.75 -7.81 3.05
N VAL A 74 -3.49 -7.91 2.65
CA VAL A 74 -3.12 -8.47 1.34
C VAL A 74 -3.66 -9.88 1.16
N VAL A 75 -3.51 -10.71 2.19
CA VAL A 75 -3.99 -12.10 2.15
C VAL A 75 -5.51 -12.16 2.11
N MET A 76 -6.17 -11.45 3.02
CA MET A 76 -7.63 -11.52 3.14
C MET A 76 -8.35 -10.93 1.94
N MET A 77 -7.77 -9.91 1.31
CA MET A 77 -8.32 -9.31 0.09
C MET A 77 -7.89 -10.07 -1.17
N ASN A 78 -7.08 -11.09 -1.02
CA ASN A 78 -6.61 -11.93 -2.12
C ASN A 78 -5.88 -11.11 -3.20
N LEU A 79 -4.96 -10.28 -2.78
CA LEU A 79 -4.28 -9.36 -3.70
C LEU A 79 -3.00 -9.94 -4.33
N GLY A 80 -2.60 -11.15 -3.92
CA GLY A 80 -1.40 -11.77 -4.48
C GLY A 80 -0.13 -11.11 -3.98
N ALA A 81 0.69 -10.60 -4.90
CA ALA A 81 1.96 -9.96 -4.57
C ALA A 81 1.97 -8.50 -5.08
N PRO A 82 1.19 -7.61 -4.45
CA PRO A 82 1.12 -6.23 -4.89
C PRO A 82 2.38 -5.46 -4.54
N TRP A 83 2.63 -4.36 -5.27
CA TRP A 83 3.58 -3.36 -4.81
C TRP A 83 2.95 -2.57 -3.68
N VAL A 84 3.74 -2.25 -2.67
CA VAL A 84 3.30 -1.46 -1.51
C VAL A 84 4.12 -0.17 -1.51
N LEU A 85 3.47 0.95 -1.74
CA LEU A 85 4.10 2.26 -1.73
C LEU A 85 3.93 2.89 -0.35
N LEU A 86 5.00 3.49 0.15
CA LEU A 86 5.08 3.95 1.54
C LEU A 86 5.33 5.44 1.63
N ARG A 87 4.53 6.11 2.47
CA ARG A 87 4.71 7.53 2.84
C ARG A 87 4.53 7.69 4.34
N GLY A 88 5.13 8.72 4.90
CA GLY A 88 4.96 9.05 6.32
C GLY A 88 5.25 7.86 7.21
N LEU A 89 4.33 7.53 8.09
CA LEU A 89 4.46 6.37 8.98
C LEU A 89 4.70 5.06 8.22
N GLY A 90 4.14 4.95 7.01
CA GLY A 90 4.34 3.78 6.17
C GLY A 90 5.81 3.47 5.92
N LEU A 91 6.66 4.48 5.86
CA LEU A 91 8.10 4.27 5.66
C LEU A 91 8.71 3.43 6.78
N ALA A 92 8.24 3.60 8.01
CA ALA A 92 8.73 2.82 9.15
C ALA A 92 8.33 1.34 9.07
N LEU A 93 7.31 1.03 8.27
CA LEU A 93 6.86 -0.34 8.08
C LEU A 93 7.72 -1.10 7.07
N GLY A 94 8.48 -0.39 6.24
CA GLY A 94 9.21 -1.00 5.12
C GLY A 94 10.00 -2.23 5.47
N PRO A 95 10.96 -2.16 6.41
CA PRO A 95 11.77 -3.34 6.76
C PRO A 95 10.93 -4.51 7.29
N HIS A 96 9.87 -4.22 8.04
CA HIS A 96 8.99 -5.26 8.58
C HIS A 96 8.15 -5.91 7.49
N LEU A 97 7.68 -5.12 6.52
CA LEU A 97 6.93 -5.64 5.37
C LEU A 97 7.82 -6.51 4.49
N GLU A 98 9.05 -6.07 4.24
CA GLU A 98 10.02 -6.86 3.48
C GLU A 98 10.31 -8.19 4.15
N ALA A 99 10.45 -8.19 5.47
CA ALA A 99 10.66 -9.41 6.24
C ALA A 99 9.47 -10.39 6.11
N LEU A 100 8.28 -9.87 5.83
CA LEU A 100 7.10 -10.68 5.60
C LEU A 100 6.90 -11.06 4.13
N GLY A 101 7.86 -10.69 3.27
CA GLY A 101 7.83 -11.07 1.87
C GLY A 101 7.10 -10.11 0.94
N LEU A 102 6.73 -8.92 1.42
CA LEU A 102 6.05 -7.95 0.57
C LEU A 102 7.08 -7.08 -0.18
N ARG A 103 6.68 -6.60 -1.34
CA ARG A 103 7.51 -5.71 -2.16
C ARG A 103 7.16 -4.27 -1.83
N VAL A 104 8.12 -3.51 -1.36
CA VAL A 104 7.88 -2.13 -0.90
C VAL A 104 8.68 -1.12 -1.72
N LEU A 105 8.10 0.07 -1.89
CA LEU A 105 8.74 1.19 -2.57
C LEU A 105 8.50 2.46 -1.76
N PRO A 106 9.56 3.16 -1.35
CA PRO A 106 9.37 4.48 -0.74
C PRO A 106 8.78 5.44 -1.78
N ALA A 107 7.84 6.25 -1.36
CA ALA A 107 7.15 7.19 -2.25
C ALA A 107 6.95 8.56 -1.62
N GLU A 108 7.77 8.92 -0.62
CA GLU A 108 7.69 10.20 0.04
C GLU A 108 8.16 11.29 -0.90
N GLY A 109 7.30 12.29 -1.12
CA GLY A 109 7.66 13.43 -1.98
C GLY A 109 7.76 13.10 -3.47
N VAL A 110 7.37 11.92 -3.88
CA VAL A 110 7.44 11.47 -5.27
C VAL A 110 6.06 11.10 -5.76
N GLU A 111 5.74 11.44 -6.99
CA GLU A 111 4.45 11.08 -7.58
C GLU A 111 4.30 9.57 -7.74
N VAL A 112 3.11 9.07 -7.45
CA VAL A 112 2.81 7.63 -7.55
C VAL A 112 3.10 7.11 -8.96
N ALA A 113 2.67 7.86 -9.98
CA ALA A 113 2.90 7.47 -11.37
C ALA A 113 4.38 7.32 -11.68
N GLU A 114 5.20 8.22 -11.14
CA GLU A 114 6.64 8.21 -11.35
C GLU A 114 7.31 7.01 -10.69
N VAL A 115 6.90 6.69 -9.47
CA VAL A 115 7.42 5.52 -8.76
C VAL A 115 7.10 4.24 -9.53
N LEU A 116 5.87 4.08 -9.97
CA LEU A 116 5.44 2.87 -10.69
C LEU A 116 6.10 2.77 -12.08
N SER A 117 6.18 3.88 -12.81
CA SER A 117 6.85 3.89 -14.12
C SER A 117 8.32 3.55 -14.02
N SER A 118 9.00 4.12 -13.04
CA SER A 118 10.42 3.87 -12.80
C SER A 118 10.64 2.39 -12.51
N LYS A 119 9.77 1.80 -11.71
CA LYS A 119 9.89 0.38 -11.36
C LYS A 119 9.65 -0.53 -12.56
N LEU A 120 8.68 -0.22 -13.38
CA LEU A 120 8.42 -0.99 -14.61
C LEU A 120 9.58 -0.89 -15.58
N SER A 121 10.13 0.31 -15.79
CA SER A 121 11.30 0.51 -16.64
C SER A 121 12.50 -0.29 -16.14
N TYR A 122 12.73 -0.25 -14.85
CA TYR A 122 13.82 -0.96 -14.23
C TYR A 122 13.67 -2.48 -14.41
N GLY A 123 12.46 -2.98 -14.23
CA GLY A 123 12.15 -4.38 -14.43
C GLY A 123 12.40 -4.81 -15.87
N ASN A 124 12.03 -3.97 -16.84
CA ASN A 124 12.29 -4.24 -18.26
C ASN A 124 13.77 -4.27 -18.56
N ILE A 125 14.53 -3.37 -17.98
CA ILE A 125 15.98 -3.34 -18.14
C ILE A 125 16.61 -4.60 -17.58
N ASP A 126 16.16 -5.06 -16.43
CA ASP A 126 16.64 -6.30 -15.84
C ASP A 126 16.42 -7.48 -16.75
N LEU A 127 15.23 -7.58 -17.32
CA LEU A 127 14.92 -8.66 -18.26
C LEU A 127 15.82 -8.61 -19.48
N GLY A 128 16.04 -7.40 -20.00
CA GLY A 128 16.95 -7.20 -21.13
C GLY A 128 18.40 -7.48 -20.77
N GLY A 129 18.80 -7.09 -19.57
CA GLY A 129 20.15 -7.27 -19.08
C GLY A 129 20.58 -8.71 -18.91
N ASN A 130 19.62 -9.61 -18.79
CA ASN A 130 19.89 -11.04 -18.65
C ASN A 130 20.12 -11.73 -19.99
N LEU A 131 19.94 -11.01 -21.05
CA LEU A 131 20.13 -11.53 -22.39
C LEU A 131 21.53 -11.19 -22.88
#